data_ec445085ba0a8feed24c4a2375917df9
#
_entry.id   ec445085ba0a8feed24c4a2375917df9
#
_cell.length_a   1.000
_cell.length_b   1.000
_cell.length_c   1.000
_cell.angle_alpha   90.00
_cell.angle_beta   90.00
_cell.angle_gamma   90.00
#
_symmetry.space_group_name_H-M   'P 1'
#
loop_
_entity.id
_entity.type
_entity.pdbx_description
1 polymer ?
#
loop_
_entity_poly.entity_id
_entity_poly.type
_entity_poly.pdbx_seq_one_letter_code
_entity_poly.pdbx_strand_id
1 'polypeptide(L)'
;VYSKEFKPPNNLLTYLGELVRFSETPVQSTNHREDRGSMLNFSVVGRDCTLEERHQYFEWDTKVEERKGIVEYIKEQWTDLDAVIGGQISIDIYPKGKDKSQILEHIEKLHSSGEIIFIGDGIENGGNDYPLAKVMEQTDYYSSYQTRDWKHTQLILESLND
;
A
#
# COMPACT_ATOMS: atom_id res chain seq x y z
N VAL A 1 14.09 -6.34 14.86
CA VAL A 1 13.11 -6.05 13.80
C VAL A 1 11.73 -6.38 14.36
N TYR A 2 10.83 -5.38 14.44
CA TYR A 2 9.44 -5.60 14.85
C TYR A 2 8.68 -6.22 13.68
N SER A 3 8.06 -7.37 13.88
CA SER A 3 7.13 -7.99 12.96
C SER A 3 5.99 -8.61 13.74
N LYS A 4 4.76 -8.31 13.37
CA LYS A 4 3.57 -8.97 13.92
C LYS A 4 2.94 -9.79 12.81
N GLU A 5 2.87 -11.11 13.00
CA GLU A 5 2.26 -12.01 12.03
C GLU A 5 0.77 -11.68 11.85
N PHE A 6 0.36 -11.54 10.60
CA PHE A 6 -1.03 -11.39 10.18
C PHE A 6 -1.51 -12.69 9.52
N LYS A 7 -2.58 -13.26 10.03
CA LYS A 7 -3.24 -14.43 9.44
C LYS A 7 -4.59 -14.01 8.87
N PRO A 8 -4.68 -13.89 7.53
CA PRO A 8 -5.95 -13.52 6.89
C PRO A 8 -7.06 -14.51 7.23
N PRO A 9 -8.29 -14.06 7.51
CA PRO A 9 -9.44 -14.95 7.74
C PRO A 9 -9.73 -15.83 6.51
N ASN A 10 -10.16 -17.07 6.73
CA ASN A 10 -10.43 -18.01 5.63
C ASN A 10 -11.53 -17.51 4.68
N ASN A 11 -12.57 -16.84 5.20
CA ASN A 11 -13.62 -16.26 4.37
C ASN A 11 -13.11 -15.13 3.49
N LEU A 12 -12.13 -14.33 3.94
CA LEU A 12 -11.44 -13.36 3.10
C LEU A 12 -10.66 -14.06 1.98
N LEU A 13 -9.90 -15.11 2.31
CA LEU A 13 -9.15 -15.88 1.31
C LEU A 13 -10.06 -16.51 0.25
N THR A 14 -11.25 -16.98 0.64
CA THR A 14 -12.27 -17.48 -0.27
C THR A 14 -12.77 -16.38 -1.19
N TYR A 15 -13.15 -15.23 -0.63
CA TYR A 15 -13.61 -14.07 -1.38
C TYR A 15 -12.56 -13.60 -2.42
N LEU A 16 -11.29 -13.48 -2.02
CA LEU A 16 -10.20 -13.11 -2.93
C LEU A 16 -10.02 -14.13 -4.07
N GLY A 17 -10.24 -15.42 -3.80
CA GLY A 17 -10.24 -16.47 -4.83
C GLY A 17 -11.41 -16.34 -5.81
N GLU A 18 -12.58 -15.94 -5.34
CA GLU A 18 -13.75 -15.68 -6.19
C GLU A 18 -13.52 -14.43 -7.07
N LEU A 19 -12.92 -13.38 -6.53
CA LEU A 19 -12.55 -12.19 -7.32
C LEU A 19 -11.66 -12.56 -8.50
N VAL A 20 -10.61 -13.36 -8.28
CA VAL A 20 -9.74 -13.83 -9.37
C VAL A 20 -10.53 -14.59 -10.42
N ARG A 21 -11.49 -15.42 -10.00
CA ARG A 21 -12.28 -16.26 -10.91
C ARG A 21 -13.29 -15.47 -11.75
N PHE A 22 -13.87 -14.42 -11.18
CA PHE A 22 -15.01 -13.71 -11.77
C PHE A 22 -14.67 -12.30 -12.26
N SER A 23 -13.43 -11.83 -12.10
CA SER A 23 -12.99 -10.56 -12.64
C SER A 23 -13.09 -10.54 -14.17
N GLU A 24 -13.55 -9.43 -14.70
CA GLU A 24 -13.63 -9.14 -16.14
C GLU A 24 -12.33 -8.51 -16.67
N THR A 25 -11.24 -8.64 -15.93
CA THR A 25 -9.94 -8.11 -16.35
C THR A 25 -9.54 -8.65 -17.73
N PRO A 26 -8.99 -7.82 -18.63
CA PRO A 26 -8.59 -8.24 -19.98
C PRO A 26 -7.40 -9.21 -19.99
N VAL A 27 -6.65 -9.25 -18.88
CA VAL A 27 -5.45 -10.08 -18.74
C VAL A 27 -5.39 -10.71 -17.36
N GLN A 28 -4.91 -11.94 -17.28
CA GLN A 28 -4.74 -12.66 -16.02
C GLN A 28 -3.49 -13.55 -16.06
N SER A 29 -2.73 -13.55 -15.00
CA SER A 29 -1.52 -14.33 -14.81
C SER A 29 -1.66 -15.24 -13.59
N THR A 30 -0.58 -15.53 -12.90
CA THR A 30 -0.54 -16.38 -11.71
C THR A 30 -0.04 -15.62 -10.48
N ASN A 31 0.00 -16.30 -9.32
CA ASN A 31 0.51 -15.75 -8.08
C ASN A 31 -0.27 -14.51 -7.59
N HIS A 32 -1.54 -14.72 -7.28
CA HIS A 32 -2.46 -13.64 -6.91
C HIS A 32 -2.30 -13.14 -5.46
N ARG A 33 -1.59 -13.88 -4.61
CA ARG A 33 -1.45 -13.58 -3.18
C ARG A 33 -0.01 -13.77 -2.73
N GLU A 34 0.50 -12.77 -2.00
CA GLU A 34 1.81 -12.81 -1.37
C GLU A 34 1.66 -12.49 0.12
N ASP A 35 2.00 -13.47 0.96
CA ASP A 35 2.11 -13.25 2.41
C ASP A 35 3.42 -12.52 2.72
N ARG A 36 3.30 -11.32 3.28
CA ARG A 36 4.44 -10.49 3.70
C ARG A 36 4.64 -10.50 5.22
N GLY A 37 4.07 -11.47 5.89
CA GLY A 37 4.14 -11.64 7.34
C GLY A 37 3.18 -10.71 8.08
N SER A 38 3.29 -9.41 7.96
CA SER A 38 2.42 -8.42 8.63
C SER A 38 1.24 -7.96 7.80
N MET A 39 1.19 -8.32 6.53
CA MET A 39 0.13 -8.01 5.57
C MET A 39 0.01 -9.07 4.49
N LEU A 40 -1.14 -9.11 3.85
CA LEU A 40 -1.38 -9.85 2.62
C LEU A 40 -1.39 -8.88 1.43
N ASN A 41 -0.52 -9.09 0.45
CA ASN A 41 -0.59 -8.39 -0.83
C ASN A 41 -1.40 -9.23 -1.81
N PHE A 42 -2.45 -8.65 -2.40
CA PHE A 42 -3.36 -9.29 -3.34
C PHE A 42 -3.33 -8.59 -4.71
N SER A 43 -3.39 -9.36 -5.79
CA SER A 43 -3.45 -8.85 -7.16
C SER A 43 -4.43 -9.68 -7.98
N VAL A 44 -5.46 -9.04 -8.55
CA VAL A 44 -6.43 -9.72 -9.44
C VAL A 44 -5.77 -10.21 -10.71
N VAL A 45 -4.91 -9.40 -11.33
CA VAL A 45 -4.18 -9.79 -12.54
C VAL A 45 -3.10 -10.84 -12.27
N GLY A 46 -2.63 -10.97 -11.03
CA GLY A 46 -1.51 -11.83 -10.65
C GLY A 46 -0.16 -11.12 -10.71
N ARG A 47 0.76 -11.55 -9.85
CA ARG A 47 2.07 -10.91 -9.67
C ARG A 47 3.11 -11.33 -10.71
N ASP A 48 2.89 -12.48 -11.37
CA ASP A 48 3.76 -13.02 -12.43
C ASP A 48 3.45 -12.42 -13.82
N CYS A 49 2.57 -11.40 -13.87
CA CYS A 49 2.25 -10.70 -15.10
C CYS A 49 3.47 -9.96 -15.65
N THR A 50 3.59 -9.94 -16.96
CA THR A 50 4.58 -9.15 -17.70
C THR A 50 4.34 -7.65 -17.49
N LEU A 51 5.32 -6.82 -17.87
CA LEU A 51 5.16 -5.36 -17.81
C LEU A 51 4.01 -4.86 -18.71
N GLU A 52 3.81 -5.51 -19.87
CA GLU A 52 2.72 -5.18 -20.80
C GLU A 52 1.35 -5.53 -20.19
N GLU A 53 1.19 -6.72 -19.65
CA GLU A 53 -0.04 -7.14 -18.96
C GLU A 53 -0.34 -6.28 -17.74
N ARG A 54 0.69 -5.89 -16.99
CA ARG A 54 0.57 -4.97 -15.85
C ARG A 54 0.02 -3.62 -16.30
N HIS A 55 0.55 -3.07 -17.39
CA HIS A 55 0.11 -1.80 -17.94
C HIS A 55 -1.33 -1.87 -18.46
N GLN A 56 -1.65 -2.94 -19.17
CA GLN A 56 -2.99 -3.21 -19.69
C GLN A 56 -4.03 -3.33 -18.57
N TYR A 57 -3.70 -4.06 -17.48
CA TYR A 57 -4.55 -4.13 -16.31
C TYR A 57 -4.73 -2.75 -15.65
N PHE A 58 -3.64 -2.01 -15.45
CA PHE A 58 -3.67 -0.69 -14.82
C PHE A 58 -4.55 0.30 -15.60
N GLU A 59 -4.43 0.34 -16.92
CA GLU A 59 -5.28 1.20 -17.76
C GLU A 59 -6.76 0.80 -17.70
N TRP A 60 -7.04 -0.50 -17.63
CA TRP A 60 -8.39 -1.00 -17.50
C TRP A 60 -8.97 -0.66 -16.11
N ASP A 61 -8.23 -0.96 -15.05
CA ASP A 61 -8.65 -0.69 -13.66
C ASP A 61 -8.86 0.80 -13.39
N THR A 62 -8.07 1.67 -14.01
CA THR A 62 -8.26 3.12 -13.93
C THR A 62 -9.65 3.57 -14.43
N LYS A 63 -10.24 2.83 -15.36
CA LYS A 63 -11.58 3.12 -15.92
C LYS A 63 -12.70 2.43 -15.14
N VAL A 64 -12.47 1.20 -14.71
CA VAL A 64 -13.47 0.33 -14.08
C VAL A 64 -13.49 0.48 -12.55
N GLU A 65 -12.38 0.96 -11.97
CA GLU A 65 -12.16 1.11 -10.52
C GLU A 65 -12.34 -0.20 -9.73
N GLU A 66 -11.98 -1.36 -10.33
CA GLU A 66 -12.16 -2.67 -9.68
C GLU A 66 -11.47 -2.74 -8.33
N ARG A 67 -10.18 -2.35 -8.25
CA ARG A 67 -9.44 -2.38 -6.99
C ARG A 67 -10.04 -1.46 -5.94
N LYS A 68 -10.58 -0.31 -6.34
CA LYS A 68 -11.25 0.62 -5.43
C LYS A 68 -12.51 -0.03 -4.82
N GLY A 69 -13.35 -0.65 -5.65
CA GLY A 69 -14.52 -1.38 -5.17
C GLY A 69 -14.16 -2.55 -4.24
N ILE A 70 -13.08 -3.28 -4.54
CA ILE A 70 -12.57 -4.36 -3.69
C ILE A 70 -12.12 -3.82 -2.31
N VAL A 71 -11.37 -2.73 -2.29
CA VAL A 71 -10.90 -2.08 -1.05
C VAL A 71 -12.07 -1.63 -0.20
N GLU A 72 -13.06 -0.97 -0.78
CA GLU A 72 -14.28 -0.51 -0.08
C GLU A 72 -15.03 -1.71 0.52
N TYR A 73 -15.25 -2.74 -0.28
CA TYR A 73 -15.94 -3.96 0.17
C TYR A 73 -15.21 -4.67 1.30
N ILE A 74 -13.87 -4.80 1.22
CA ILE A 74 -13.08 -5.41 2.30
C ILE A 74 -13.24 -4.63 3.61
N LYS A 75 -13.17 -3.32 3.57
CA LYS A 75 -13.32 -2.45 4.76
C LYS A 75 -14.72 -2.55 5.40
N GLU A 76 -15.74 -2.76 4.59
CA GLU A 76 -17.11 -2.94 5.07
C GLU A 76 -17.33 -4.31 5.70
N GLN A 77 -16.84 -5.39 5.07
CA GLN A 77 -17.11 -6.76 5.50
C GLN A 77 -16.19 -7.23 6.63
N TRP A 78 -14.96 -6.73 6.69
CA TRP A 78 -13.97 -7.07 7.73
C TRP A 78 -13.55 -5.80 8.46
N THR A 79 -14.38 -5.38 9.44
CA THR A 79 -14.20 -4.10 10.16
C THR A 79 -12.93 -4.01 11.01
N ASP A 80 -12.28 -5.13 11.26
CA ASP A 80 -10.99 -5.29 11.93
C ASP A 80 -9.79 -5.26 10.96
N LEU A 81 -10.05 -5.20 9.65
CA LEU A 81 -9.05 -5.08 8.61
C LEU A 81 -9.09 -3.69 7.97
N ASP A 82 -7.97 -3.35 7.36
CA ASP A 82 -7.84 -2.23 6.45
C ASP A 82 -7.28 -2.74 5.11
N ALA A 83 -7.56 -2.01 4.05
CA ALA A 83 -7.07 -2.31 2.72
C ALA A 83 -6.75 -1.02 1.97
N VAL A 84 -5.66 -1.01 1.20
CA VAL A 84 -5.26 0.13 0.38
C VAL A 84 -4.76 -0.34 -0.97
N ILE A 85 -4.94 0.49 -1.99
CA ILE A 85 -4.38 0.24 -3.31
C ILE A 85 -2.86 0.41 -3.23
N GLY A 86 -2.12 -0.63 -3.65
CA GLY A 86 -0.67 -0.68 -3.69
C GLY A 86 -0.13 -0.69 -5.12
N GLY A 87 0.56 0.36 -5.53
CA GLY A 87 1.14 0.45 -6.88
C GLY A 87 0.12 0.24 -8.00
N GLN A 88 0.54 -0.39 -9.10
CA GLN A 88 -0.28 -0.51 -10.33
C GLN A 88 -1.28 -1.67 -10.32
N ILE A 89 -1.03 -2.74 -9.56
CA ILE A 89 -1.78 -4.00 -9.70
C ILE A 89 -2.23 -4.61 -8.37
N SER A 90 -1.80 -4.06 -7.24
CA SER A 90 -1.95 -4.71 -5.95
C SER A 90 -2.93 -3.99 -5.02
N ILE A 91 -3.41 -4.74 -4.05
CA ILE A 91 -4.11 -4.28 -2.85
C ILE A 91 -3.35 -4.83 -1.65
N ASP A 92 -2.98 -3.97 -0.71
CA ASP A 92 -2.37 -4.36 0.56
C ASP A 92 -3.46 -4.46 1.63
N ILE A 93 -3.58 -5.62 2.28
CA ILE A 93 -4.59 -5.93 3.28
C ILE A 93 -3.89 -6.25 4.61
N TYR A 94 -4.29 -5.59 5.69
CA TYR A 94 -3.63 -5.70 7.00
C TYR A 94 -4.61 -5.41 8.15
N PRO A 95 -4.27 -5.74 9.40
CA PRO A 95 -5.09 -5.41 10.55
C PRO A 95 -5.27 -3.89 10.69
N LYS A 96 -6.48 -3.45 10.98
CA LYS A 96 -6.83 -2.03 11.12
C LYS A 96 -5.91 -1.30 12.11
N GLY A 97 -5.45 -0.12 11.73
CA GLY A 97 -4.49 0.67 12.50
C GLY A 97 -3.05 0.14 12.49
N LYS A 98 -2.74 -0.80 11.57
CA LYS A 98 -1.38 -1.32 11.36
C LYS A 98 -0.82 -0.88 10.01
N ASP A 99 -1.08 0.38 9.65
CA ASP A 99 -0.53 1.03 8.48
C ASP A 99 0.92 1.52 8.70
N LYS A 100 1.46 2.25 7.73
CA LYS A 100 2.83 2.74 7.77
C LYS A 100 3.11 3.73 8.91
N SER A 101 2.10 4.37 9.50
CA SER A 101 2.30 5.35 10.58
C SER A 101 2.90 4.75 11.85
N GLN A 102 2.69 3.45 12.08
CA GLN A 102 3.25 2.75 13.24
C GLN A 102 4.79 2.81 13.30
N ILE A 103 5.48 3.09 12.18
CA ILE A 103 6.95 3.18 12.16
C ILE A 103 7.46 4.36 13.00
N LEU A 104 6.69 5.45 13.12
CA LEU A 104 7.11 6.63 13.87
C LEU A 104 7.41 6.31 15.32
N GLU A 105 6.55 5.54 16.00
CA GLU A 105 6.78 5.12 17.39
C GLU A 105 8.11 4.39 17.58
N HIS A 106 8.55 3.63 16.57
CA HIS A 106 9.82 2.92 16.61
C HIS A 106 11.00 3.84 16.33
N ILE A 107 10.85 4.77 15.40
CA ILE A 107 11.90 5.75 15.09
C ILE A 107 12.13 6.68 16.28
N GLU A 108 11.08 7.20 16.91
CA GLU A 108 11.14 8.06 18.08
C GLU A 108 11.84 7.38 19.28
N LYS A 109 11.63 6.08 19.46
CA LYS A 109 12.35 5.32 20.51
C LYS A 109 13.83 5.14 20.22
N LEU A 110 14.24 5.12 18.96
CA LEU A 110 15.63 4.97 18.54
C LEU A 110 16.36 6.33 18.45
N HIS A 111 15.63 7.37 18.09
CA HIS A 111 16.13 8.72 17.86
C HIS A 111 15.30 9.71 18.67
N SER A 112 15.79 10.06 19.87
CA SER A 112 15.10 10.96 20.80
C SER A 112 15.23 12.45 20.46
N SER A 113 15.99 12.80 19.40
CA SER A 113 16.18 14.18 18.95
C SER A 113 16.52 14.20 17.46
N GLY A 114 16.11 15.26 16.78
CA GLY A 114 16.35 15.47 15.37
C GLY A 114 15.06 15.53 14.56
N GLU A 115 15.17 16.03 13.35
CA GLU A 115 14.09 16.05 12.36
C GLU A 115 13.94 14.67 11.72
N ILE A 116 12.68 14.22 11.55
CA ILE A 116 12.36 13.01 10.80
C ILE A 116 11.80 13.44 9.44
N ILE A 117 12.47 13.00 8.38
CA ILE A 117 12.09 13.29 7.01
C ILE A 117 11.61 12.00 6.35
N PHE A 118 10.40 12.01 5.82
CA PHE A 118 9.83 10.93 5.04
C PHE A 118 9.68 11.33 3.57
N ILE A 119 10.14 10.48 2.66
CA ILE A 119 9.99 10.68 1.22
C ILE A 119 9.24 9.48 0.66
N GLY A 120 8.05 9.72 0.09
CA GLY A 120 7.17 8.66 -0.41
C GLY A 120 6.51 9.03 -1.74
N ASP A 121 6.07 8.01 -2.49
CA ASP A 121 5.39 8.18 -3.78
C ASP A 121 3.86 8.16 -3.67
N GLY A 122 3.32 7.74 -2.53
CA GLY A 122 1.88 7.62 -2.27
C GLY A 122 1.39 8.41 -1.06
N ILE A 123 1.87 9.66 -0.84
CA ILE A 123 1.50 10.48 0.33
C ILE A 123 0.18 11.23 0.18
N GLU A 124 -0.41 11.27 -1.03
CA GLU A 124 -1.72 11.87 -1.25
C GLU A 124 -2.85 11.02 -0.68
N ASN A 125 -4.01 11.64 -0.46
CA ASN A 125 -5.18 10.94 0.09
C ASN A 125 -5.57 9.73 -0.76
N GLY A 126 -5.63 8.57 -0.12
CA GLY A 126 -5.85 7.26 -0.77
C GLY A 126 -4.57 6.51 -1.15
N GLY A 127 -3.40 7.14 -1.08
CA GLY A 127 -2.11 6.47 -1.24
C GLY A 127 -1.70 5.67 0.00
N ASN A 128 -0.83 4.69 -0.19
CA ASN A 128 -0.38 3.79 0.87
C ASN A 128 0.58 4.45 1.89
N ASP A 129 1.14 5.61 1.56
CA ASP A 129 2.01 6.43 2.42
C ASP A 129 1.24 7.53 3.17
N TYR A 130 0.01 7.79 2.74
CA TYR A 130 -0.84 8.85 3.32
C TYR A 130 -1.01 8.77 4.84
N PRO A 131 -1.26 7.59 5.45
CA PRO A 131 -1.41 7.49 6.90
C PRO A 131 -0.16 7.98 7.66
N LEU A 132 1.03 7.66 7.16
CA LEU A 132 2.28 8.12 7.75
C LEU A 132 2.46 9.63 7.57
N ALA A 133 2.33 10.14 6.35
CA ALA A 133 2.45 11.57 6.05
C ALA A 133 1.47 12.41 6.91
N LYS A 134 0.22 11.96 7.03
CA LYS A 134 -0.80 12.63 7.81
C LYS A 134 -0.49 12.70 9.32
N VAL A 135 0.12 11.67 9.88
CA VAL A 135 0.56 11.70 11.29
C VAL A 135 1.75 12.64 11.45
N MET A 136 2.67 12.67 10.48
CA MET A 136 3.83 13.56 10.49
C MET A 136 3.46 15.05 10.43
N GLU A 137 2.36 15.41 9.78
CA GLU A 137 1.85 16.79 9.75
C GLU A 137 1.44 17.34 11.14
N GLN A 138 1.29 16.48 12.13
CA GLN A 138 0.86 16.87 13.49
C GLN A 138 1.98 17.44 14.37
N THR A 139 3.21 17.47 13.87
CA THR A 139 4.37 17.98 14.61
C THR A 139 5.35 18.72 13.72
N ASP A 140 5.88 19.83 14.21
CA ASP A 140 6.84 20.69 13.49
C ASP A 140 8.23 20.05 13.30
N TYR A 141 8.48 18.91 13.95
CA TYR A 141 9.76 18.18 13.85
C TYR A 141 9.77 17.12 12.75
N TYR A 142 8.66 16.96 12.01
CA TYR A 142 8.54 15.95 10.98
C TYR A 142 8.17 16.59 9.66
N SER A 143 8.78 16.10 8.59
CA SER A 143 8.53 16.59 7.24
C SER A 143 8.26 15.42 6.30
N SER A 144 7.29 15.57 5.39
CA SER A 144 7.03 14.59 4.34
C SER A 144 7.11 15.24 2.96
N TYR A 145 7.75 14.54 2.02
CA TYR A 145 7.95 15.01 0.65
C TYR A 145 7.42 13.99 -0.34
N GLN A 146 6.54 14.44 -1.24
CA GLN A 146 6.06 13.64 -2.37
C GLN A 146 7.19 13.46 -3.40
N THR A 147 7.45 12.21 -3.77
CA THR A 147 8.36 11.90 -4.88
C THR A 147 7.61 11.24 -6.04
N ARG A 148 8.16 11.34 -7.24
CA ARG A 148 7.62 10.69 -8.45
C ARG A 148 8.44 9.49 -8.87
N ASP A 149 9.74 9.54 -8.60
CA ASP A 149 10.72 8.52 -8.96
C ASP A 149 12.02 8.71 -8.15
N TRP A 150 12.97 7.81 -8.33
CA TRP A 150 14.24 7.85 -7.62
C TRP A 150 15.10 9.11 -7.95
N LYS A 151 14.99 9.67 -9.15
CA LYS A 151 15.71 10.90 -9.54
C LYS A 151 15.15 12.11 -8.79
N HIS A 152 13.81 12.17 -8.67
CA HIS A 152 13.17 13.21 -7.88
C HIS A 152 13.50 13.08 -6.40
N THR A 153 13.60 11.86 -5.88
CA THR A 153 14.09 11.61 -4.50
C THR A 153 15.51 12.15 -4.30
N GLN A 154 16.40 11.94 -5.26
CA GLN A 154 17.77 12.47 -5.20
C GLN A 154 17.78 14.00 -5.13
N LEU A 155 16.99 14.69 -5.95
CA LEU A 155 16.88 16.15 -5.94
C LEU A 155 16.37 16.69 -4.59
N ILE A 156 15.37 16.01 -3.99
CA ILE A 156 14.88 16.35 -2.65
C ILE A 156 16.01 16.23 -1.63
N LEU A 157 16.75 15.11 -1.62
CA LEU A 157 17.86 14.90 -0.70
C LEU A 157 18.98 15.92 -0.86
N GLU A 158 19.31 16.31 -2.09
CA GLU A 158 20.29 17.37 -2.38
C GLU A 158 19.84 18.71 -1.79
N SER A 159 18.56 19.09 -1.97
CA SER A 159 18.00 20.34 -1.44
C SER A 159 17.90 20.42 0.09
N LEU A 160 17.91 19.29 0.77
CA LEU A 160 17.86 19.21 2.25
C LEU A 160 19.27 19.33 2.87
N ASN A 161 20.34 19.23 2.08
CA ASN A 161 21.72 19.33 2.54
C ASN A 161 22.34 20.73 2.31
N ASP A 162 21.62 21.61 1.62
CA ASP A 162 22.01 23.02 1.41
C ASP A 162 21.49 23.91 2.54
#